data_f0a2b1ce5ce5dd3f15276e663b883f57
#
_entry.id   f0a2b1ce5ce5dd3f15276e663b883f57
#
_cell.length_a   1.000
_cell.length_b   1.000
_cell.length_c   1.000
_cell.angle_alpha   90.00
_cell.angle_beta   90.00
_cell.angle_gamma   90.00
#
_symmetry.space_group_name_H-M   'P 1'
#
loop_
_entity.id
_entity.type
_entity.pdbx_description
1 polymer ?
#
loop_
_entity_poly.entity_id
_entity_poly.type
_entity_poly.pdbx_seq_one_letter_code
_entity_poly.pdbx_strand_id
1 'polypeptide(L)'
;NNVDSIIGVLGALGAGIAYTCVRKLGKQGVNGAKIVFFFSCFSCRSVLPYLIINYQPMSLEQFLILLGAGLMAAGGQFAITAAYNNAAGKDISIYDYSQILFAAILGFIFLNQIPDIWSIVGYIIIIGAALGVYLYQRRIAN
;
A
#
# COMPACT_ATOMS: atom_id res chain seq x y z
N ASN A 1 -1.71 21.78 -0.96
CA ASN A 1 -1.29 22.30 -2.29
C ASN A 1 -1.84 21.38 -3.39
N ASN A 2 -2.36 21.99 -4.51
CA ASN A 2 -2.90 21.19 -5.63
C ASN A 2 -1.87 20.22 -6.23
N VAL A 3 -0.59 20.54 -6.14
CA VAL A 3 0.52 19.71 -6.64
C VAL A 3 0.64 18.41 -5.85
N ASP A 4 0.53 18.45 -4.54
CA ASP A 4 0.63 17.27 -3.68
C ASP A 4 -0.53 16.30 -3.95
N SER A 5 -1.72 16.85 -4.18
CA SER A 5 -2.91 16.05 -4.54
C SER A 5 -2.75 15.37 -5.90
N ILE A 6 -2.18 16.06 -6.90
CA ILE A 6 -1.93 15.48 -8.23
C ILE A 6 -0.91 14.36 -8.14
N ILE A 7 0.18 14.56 -7.38
CA ILE A 7 1.20 13.52 -7.15
C ILE A 7 0.57 12.29 -6.49
N GLY A 8 -0.31 12.50 -5.49
CA GLY A 8 -1.03 11.41 -4.82
C GLY A 8 -1.91 10.61 -5.79
N VAL A 9 -2.66 11.29 -6.67
CA VAL A 9 -3.50 10.63 -7.69
C VAL A 9 -2.65 9.84 -8.68
N LEU A 10 -1.55 10.41 -9.16
CA LEU A 10 -0.63 9.70 -10.06
C LEU A 10 -0.01 8.47 -9.40
N GLY A 11 0.35 8.57 -8.11
CA GLY A 11 0.84 7.44 -7.32
C GLY A 11 -0.20 6.33 -7.19
N ALA A 12 -1.46 6.69 -6.92
CA ALA A 12 -2.57 5.72 -6.82
C ALA A 12 -2.83 5.01 -8.16
N LEU A 13 -2.81 5.74 -9.27
CA LEU A 13 -2.93 5.15 -10.63
C LEU A 13 -1.78 4.18 -10.91
N GLY A 14 -0.55 4.57 -10.58
CA GLY A 14 0.63 3.71 -10.72
C GLY A 14 0.52 2.42 -9.91
N ALA A 15 0.04 2.50 -8.67
CA ALA A 15 -0.20 1.33 -7.82
C ALA A 15 -1.26 0.39 -8.41
N GLY A 16 -2.38 0.94 -8.91
CA GLY A 16 -3.43 0.15 -9.55
C GLY A 16 -2.94 -0.61 -10.79
N ILE A 17 -2.12 0.03 -11.62
CA ILE A 17 -1.49 -0.60 -12.78
C ILE A 17 -0.54 -1.71 -12.31
N ALA A 18 0.30 -1.44 -11.30
CA ALA A 18 1.24 -2.41 -10.76
C ALA A 18 0.54 -3.67 -10.24
N TYR A 19 -0.52 -3.55 -9.45
CA TYR A 19 -1.28 -4.69 -8.95
C TYR A 19 -1.97 -5.48 -10.05
N THR A 20 -2.44 -4.81 -11.10
CA THR A 20 -2.98 -5.48 -12.29
C THR A 20 -1.91 -6.31 -13.00
N CYS A 21 -0.69 -5.79 -13.12
CA CYS A 21 0.46 -6.51 -13.66
C CYS A 21 0.84 -7.70 -12.77
N VAL A 22 0.87 -7.54 -11.45
CA VAL A 22 1.12 -8.64 -10.49
C VAL A 22 0.11 -9.77 -10.72
N ARG A 23 -1.17 -9.44 -10.86
CA ARG A 23 -2.21 -10.44 -11.15
C ARG A 23 -1.98 -11.16 -12.47
N LYS A 24 -1.62 -10.44 -13.52
CA LYS A 24 -1.32 -11.02 -14.83
C LYS A 24 -0.14 -11.98 -14.76
N LEU A 25 0.94 -11.60 -14.07
CA LEU A 25 2.11 -12.44 -13.84
C LEU A 25 1.77 -13.69 -13.01
N GLY A 26 0.91 -13.55 -11.99
CA GLY A 26 0.43 -14.69 -11.20
C GLY A 26 -0.31 -15.72 -12.05
N LYS A 27 -1.18 -15.27 -12.97
CA LYS A 27 -1.86 -16.16 -13.93
C LYS A 27 -0.91 -16.88 -14.88
N GLN A 28 0.26 -16.32 -15.12
CA GLN A 28 1.33 -16.94 -15.92
C GLN A 28 2.23 -17.87 -15.10
N GLY A 29 1.90 -18.11 -13.83
CA GLY A 29 2.68 -18.99 -12.94
C GLY A 29 3.94 -18.35 -12.35
N VAL A 30 4.12 -17.03 -12.46
CA VAL A 30 5.26 -16.34 -11.86
C VAL A 30 5.07 -16.26 -10.34
N ASN A 31 6.07 -16.75 -9.61
CA ASN A 31 6.04 -16.72 -8.15
C ASN A 31 6.10 -15.28 -7.62
N GLY A 32 5.22 -14.96 -6.66
CA GLY A 32 5.14 -13.63 -6.04
C GLY A 32 6.46 -13.15 -5.44
N ALA A 33 7.27 -14.05 -4.87
CA ALA A 33 8.59 -13.69 -4.34
C ALA A 33 9.54 -13.14 -5.41
N LYS A 34 9.50 -13.69 -6.63
CA LYS A 34 10.27 -13.16 -7.76
C LYS A 34 9.82 -11.76 -8.14
N ILE A 35 8.49 -11.51 -8.13
CA ILE A 35 7.93 -10.18 -8.43
C ILE A 35 8.43 -9.16 -7.40
N VAL A 36 8.35 -9.49 -6.10
CA VAL A 36 8.85 -8.62 -5.03
C VAL A 36 10.35 -8.36 -5.17
N PHE A 37 11.13 -9.37 -5.47
CA PHE A 37 12.59 -9.24 -5.65
C PHE A 37 12.93 -8.24 -6.77
N PHE A 38 12.36 -8.41 -7.96
CA PHE A 38 12.62 -7.50 -9.09
C PHE A 38 12.15 -6.07 -8.80
N PHE A 39 10.97 -5.92 -8.23
CA PHE A 39 10.46 -4.61 -7.83
C PHE A 39 11.38 -3.92 -6.81
N SER A 40 11.81 -4.65 -5.78
CA SER A 40 12.68 -4.12 -4.73
C SER A 40 14.07 -3.75 -5.29
N CYS A 41 14.65 -4.59 -6.15
CA CYS A 41 15.92 -4.28 -6.81
C CYS A 41 15.83 -3.02 -7.68
N PHE A 42 14.75 -2.88 -8.45
CA PHE A 42 14.51 -1.69 -9.27
C PHE A 42 14.37 -0.44 -8.41
N SER A 43 13.58 -0.52 -7.34
CA SER A 43 13.36 0.60 -6.39
C SER A 43 14.67 1.00 -5.70
N CYS A 44 15.45 0.03 -5.20
CA CYS A 44 16.75 0.30 -4.60
C CYS A 44 17.69 0.99 -5.58
N ARG A 45 17.79 0.47 -6.82
CA ARG A 45 18.65 1.08 -7.85
C ARG A 45 18.24 2.51 -8.19
N SER A 46 16.95 2.79 -8.20
CA SER A 46 16.41 4.12 -8.51
C SER A 46 16.68 5.14 -7.40
N VAL A 47 16.63 4.72 -6.14
CA VAL A 47 16.80 5.61 -4.98
C VAL A 47 18.28 5.75 -4.58
N LEU A 48 19.10 4.73 -4.85
CA LEU A 48 20.51 4.68 -4.44
C LEU A 48 21.33 5.92 -4.85
N PRO A 49 21.27 6.44 -6.09
CA PRO A 49 22.03 7.62 -6.49
C PRO A 49 21.67 8.85 -5.66
N TYR A 50 20.38 9.06 -5.40
CA TYR A 50 19.91 10.16 -4.57
C TYR A 50 20.40 10.02 -3.13
N LEU A 51 20.36 8.82 -2.57
CA LEU A 51 20.82 8.54 -1.22
C LEU A 51 22.33 8.79 -1.06
N ILE A 52 23.14 8.43 -2.06
CA ILE A 52 24.60 8.65 -2.01
C ILE A 52 24.91 10.15 -2.03
N ILE A 53 24.21 10.93 -2.86
CA ILE A 53 24.45 12.37 -3.00
C ILE A 53 23.99 13.13 -1.76
N ASN A 54 22.87 12.73 -1.16
CA ASN A 54 22.22 13.40 -0.04
C ASN A 54 22.38 12.63 1.28
N TYR A 55 23.44 11.84 1.42
CA TYR A 55 23.67 11.05 2.62
C TYR A 55 23.82 11.95 3.86
N GLN A 56 23.00 11.67 4.86
CA GLN A 56 23.12 12.27 6.19
C GLN A 56 23.47 11.18 7.21
N PRO A 57 24.47 11.40 8.07
CA PRO A 57 24.82 10.43 9.10
C PRO A 57 23.66 10.27 10.08
N MET A 58 23.30 9.01 10.35
CA MET A 58 22.22 8.63 11.27
C MET A 58 22.80 8.10 12.57
N SER A 59 22.09 8.32 13.68
CA SER A 59 22.38 7.63 14.94
C SER A 59 22.03 6.14 14.83
N LEU A 60 22.65 5.31 15.68
CA LEU A 60 22.33 3.89 15.74
C LEU A 60 20.83 3.63 16.00
N GLU A 61 20.22 4.43 16.86
CA GLU A 61 18.80 4.34 17.19
C GLU A 61 17.94 4.59 15.94
N GLN A 62 18.22 5.65 15.18
CA GLN A 62 17.51 5.97 13.94
C GLN A 62 17.67 4.83 12.92
N PHE A 63 18.87 4.27 12.80
CA PHE A 63 19.12 3.14 11.91
C PHE A 63 18.29 1.90 12.30
N LEU A 64 18.24 1.56 13.59
CA LEU A 64 17.46 0.41 14.07
C LEU A 64 15.95 0.60 13.85
N ILE A 65 15.43 1.81 14.06
CA ILE A 65 14.01 2.14 13.79
C ILE A 65 13.72 1.99 12.30
N LEU A 66 14.57 2.52 11.43
CA LEU A 66 14.41 2.40 9.97
C LEU A 66 14.50 0.95 9.50
N LEU A 67 15.42 0.16 10.08
CA LEU A 67 15.52 -1.27 9.79
C LEU A 67 14.25 -2.01 10.19
N GLY A 68 13.72 -1.74 11.38
CA GLY A 68 12.45 -2.29 11.85
C GLY A 68 11.29 -1.93 10.92
N ALA A 69 11.18 -0.66 10.53
CA ALA A 69 10.18 -0.20 9.59
C ALA A 69 10.31 -0.89 8.23
N GLY A 70 11.55 -1.07 7.74
CA GLY A 70 11.83 -1.79 6.48
C GLY A 70 11.41 -3.26 6.53
N LEU A 71 11.66 -3.95 7.64
CA LEU A 71 11.23 -5.34 7.83
C LEU A 71 9.70 -5.47 7.85
N MET A 72 9.00 -4.58 8.53
CA MET A 72 7.53 -4.55 8.54
C MET A 72 6.97 -4.26 7.14
N ALA A 73 7.56 -3.30 6.44
CA ALA A 73 7.19 -2.97 5.06
C ALA A 73 7.42 -4.15 4.11
N ALA A 74 8.53 -4.87 4.25
CA ALA A 74 8.82 -6.06 3.45
C ALA A 74 7.76 -7.15 3.70
N GLY A 75 7.41 -7.43 4.96
CA GLY A 75 6.34 -8.37 5.31
C GLY A 75 5.01 -7.99 4.66
N GLY A 76 4.60 -6.74 4.76
CA GLY A 76 3.41 -6.21 4.11
C GLY A 76 3.46 -6.35 2.59
N GLN A 77 4.61 -6.05 1.97
CA GLN A 77 4.78 -6.16 0.53
C GLN A 77 4.67 -7.61 0.03
N PHE A 78 5.24 -8.56 0.75
CA PHE A 78 5.07 -9.99 0.42
C PHE A 78 3.62 -10.42 0.56
N ALA A 79 2.93 -10.02 1.63
CA ALA A 79 1.54 -10.37 1.87
C ALA A 79 0.62 -9.82 0.78
N ILE A 80 0.73 -8.53 0.43
CA ILE A 80 -0.11 -7.90 -0.59
C ILE A 80 0.20 -8.47 -1.98
N THR A 81 1.46 -8.73 -2.29
CA THR A 81 1.85 -9.35 -3.57
C THR A 81 1.28 -10.76 -3.68
N ALA A 82 1.35 -11.55 -2.61
CA ALA A 82 0.75 -12.89 -2.58
C ALA A 82 -0.78 -12.84 -2.78
N ALA A 83 -1.46 -11.88 -2.15
CA ALA A 83 -2.89 -11.69 -2.33
C ALA A 83 -3.24 -11.40 -3.80
N TYR A 84 -2.65 -10.37 -4.40
CA TYR A 84 -2.91 -10.01 -5.80
C TYR A 84 -2.42 -11.03 -6.82
N ASN A 85 -1.39 -11.81 -6.49
CA ASN A 85 -0.91 -12.90 -7.33
C ASN A 85 -1.96 -14.05 -7.44
N ASN A 86 -2.65 -14.33 -6.35
CA ASN A 86 -3.56 -15.48 -6.24
C ASN A 86 -5.03 -15.12 -6.44
N ALA A 87 -5.47 -13.89 -6.16
CA ALA A 87 -6.86 -13.48 -6.24
C ALA A 87 -7.09 -12.28 -7.16
N ALA A 88 -8.32 -12.07 -7.61
CA ALA A 88 -8.67 -10.91 -8.42
C ALA A 88 -8.73 -9.64 -7.55
N GLY A 89 -8.29 -8.51 -8.12
CA GLY A 89 -8.27 -7.23 -7.38
C GLY A 89 -9.63 -6.83 -6.80
N LYS A 90 -10.73 -7.18 -7.48
CA LYS A 90 -12.10 -6.96 -6.98
C LYS A 90 -12.37 -7.67 -5.64
N ASP A 91 -11.78 -8.84 -5.43
CA ASP A 91 -12.00 -9.64 -4.21
C ASP A 91 -11.10 -9.16 -3.06
N ILE A 92 -9.96 -8.52 -3.40
CA ILE A 92 -8.97 -8.03 -2.45
C ILE A 92 -9.27 -6.60 -2.01
N SER A 93 -9.82 -5.77 -2.90
CA SER A 93 -10.02 -4.33 -2.65
C SER A 93 -10.80 -4.02 -1.36
N ILE A 94 -11.69 -4.93 -0.94
CA ILE A 94 -12.44 -4.80 0.32
C ILE A 94 -11.47 -4.80 1.52
N TYR A 95 -10.46 -5.65 1.47
CA TYR A 95 -9.46 -5.75 2.54
C TYR A 95 -8.47 -4.58 2.49
N ASP A 96 -8.19 -4.04 1.30
CA ASP A 96 -7.33 -2.85 1.14
C ASP A 96 -7.92 -1.61 1.85
N TYR A 97 -9.23 -1.51 1.93
CA TYR A 97 -9.86 -0.42 2.69
C TYR A 97 -9.61 -0.50 4.20
N SER A 98 -9.30 -1.68 4.73
CA SER A 98 -8.98 -1.84 6.15
C SER A 98 -7.70 -1.10 6.55
N GLN A 99 -6.75 -0.91 5.64
CA GLN A 99 -5.51 -0.17 5.91
C GLN A 99 -5.79 1.28 6.34
N ILE A 100 -6.87 1.89 5.83
CA ILE A 100 -7.25 3.27 6.18
C ILE A 100 -7.69 3.33 7.65
N LEU A 101 -8.45 2.33 8.11
CA LEU A 101 -8.86 2.23 9.51
C LEU A 101 -7.65 2.02 10.43
N PHE A 102 -6.75 1.09 10.06
CA PHE A 102 -5.52 0.88 10.80
C PHE A 102 -4.62 2.11 10.83
N ALA A 103 -4.47 2.81 9.70
CA ALA A 103 -3.70 4.04 9.64
C ALA A 103 -4.28 5.14 10.55
N ALA A 104 -5.60 5.30 10.58
CA ALA A 104 -6.27 6.26 11.45
C ALA A 104 -6.09 5.91 12.94
N ILE A 105 -6.25 4.64 13.31
CA ILE A 105 -6.08 4.15 14.70
C ILE A 105 -4.63 4.34 15.14
N LEU A 106 -3.66 3.91 14.33
CA LEU A 106 -2.24 4.03 14.66
C LEU A 106 -1.79 5.49 14.70
N GLY A 107 -2.28 6.33 13.78
CA GLY A 107 -2.04 7.77 13.78
C GLY A 107 -2.57 8.45 15.05
N PHE A 108 -3.74 8.03 15.52
CA PHE A 108 -4.30 8.51 16.78
C PHE A 108 -3.47 8.06 17.98
N ILE A 109 -3.11 6.75 18.07
CA ILE A 109 -2.42 6.19 19.24
C ILE A 109 -0.98 6.68 19.35
N PHE A 110 -0.23 6.68 18.22
CA PHE A 110 1.21 6.94 18.24
C PHE A 110 1.60 8.39 17.91
N LEU A 111 0.77 9.08 17.12
CA LEU A 111 1.09 10.42 16.64
C LEU A 111 0.14 11.49 17.21
N ASN A 112 -0.82 11.11 18.08
CA ASN A 112 -1.85 12.01 18.61
C ASN A 112 -2.61 12.79 17.52
N GLN A 113 -2.72 12.19 16.32
CA GLN A 113 -3.45 12.79 15.21
C GLN A 113 -4.94 12.58 15.39
N ILE A 114 -5.65 13.65 15.69
CA ILE A 114 -7.13 13.61 15.79
C ILE A 114 -7.66 13.87 14.38
N PRO A 115 -8.44 12.92 13.79
CA PRO A 115 -9.05 13.13 12.48
C PRO A 115 -9.97 14.36 12.52
N ASP A 116 -9.85 15.23 11.55
CA ASP A 116 -10.77 16.35 11.36
C ASP A 116 -12.11 15.87 10.81
N ILE A 117 -13.11 16.77 10.78
CA ILE A 117 -14.46 16.42 10.33
C ILE A 117 -14.48 15.93 8.89
N TRP A 118 -13.60 16.45 8.04
CA TRP A 118 -13.48 16.03 6.64
C TRP A 118 -12.88 14.64 6.49
N SER A 119 -11.92 14.28 7.34
CA SER A 119 -11.37 12.93 7.43
C SER A 119 -12.44 11.92 7.83
N ILE A 120 -13.29 12.26 8.81
CA ILE A 120 -14.40 11.40 9.25
C ILE A 120 -15.39 11.19 8.10
N VAL A 121 -15.77 12.24 7.38
CA VAL A 121 -16.64 12.15 6.19
C VAL A 121 -16.00 11.24 5.14
N GLY A 122 -14.69 11.40 4.88
CA GLY A 122 -13.94 10.54 3.98
C GLY A 122 -13.98 9.07 4.38
N TYR A 123 -13.78 8.76 5.66
CA TYR A 123 -13.86 7.37 6.18
C TYR A 123 -15.26 6.77 5.98
N ILE A 124 -16.32 7.52 6.24
CA ILE A 124 -17.71 7.06 6.03
C ILE A 124 -17.96 6.75 4.56
N ILE A 125 -17.51 7.61 3.64
CA ILE A 125 -17.66 7.38 2.19
C ILE A 125 -16.92 6.13 1.76
N ILE A 126 -15.67 5.95 2.19
CA ILE A 126 -14.82 4.80 1.82
C ILE A 126 -15.42 3.50 2.37
N ILE A 127 -15.82 3.47 3.64
CA ILE A 127 -16.46 2.30 4.25
C ILE A 127 -17.77 1.98 3.54
N GLY A 128 -18.58 2.99 3.24
CA GLY A 128 -19.84 2.84 2.51
C GLY A 128 -19.63 2.27 1.11
N ALA A 129 -18.61 2.75 0.39
CA ALA A 129 -18.25 2.23 -0.92
C ALA A 129 -17.76 0.77 -0.84
N ALA A 130 -16.93 0.44 0.15
CA ALA A 130 -16.44 -0.92 0.39
C ALA A 130 -17.57 -1.90 0.65
N LEU A 131 -18.51 -1.52 1.54
CA LEU A 131 -19.71 -2.31 1.83
C LEU A 131 -20.61 -2.45 0.60
N GLY A 132 -20.78 -1.40 -0.17
CA GLY A 132 -21.55 -1.43 -1.42
C GLY A 132 -20.98 -2.43 -2.42
N VAL A 133 -19.66 -2.41 -2.64
CA VAL A 133 -18.97 -3.37 -3.52
C VAL A 133 -19.11 -4.80 -2.98
N TYR A 134 -18.94 -5.00 -1.67
CA TYR A 134 -19.11 -6.31 -1.04
C TYR A 134 -20.53 -6.90 -1.24
N LEU A 135 -21.54 -6.11 -0.95
CA LEU A 135 -22.94 -6.54 -1.10
C LEU A 135 -23.29 -6.81 -2.57
N TYR A 136 -22.80 -6.01 -3.49
CA TYR A 136 -22.98 -6.20 -4.92
C TYR A 136 -22.36 -7.52 -5.40
N GLN A 137 -21.11 -7.80 -4.99
CA GLN A 137 -20.43 -9.04 -5.35
C GLN A 137 -21.12 -10.27 -4.78
N ARG A 138 -21.59 -10.22 -3.53
CA ARG A 138 -22.33 -11.30 -2.89
C ARG A 138 -23.65 -11.60 -3.63
N ARG A 139 -24.30 -10.55 -4.16
CA ARG A 139 -25.56 -10.70 -4.90
C ARG A 139 -25.38 -11.35 -6.27
N ILE A 140 -24.22 -11.23 -6.89
CA ILE A 140 -23.91 -11.86 -8.18
C ILE A 140 -23.43 -13.31 -7.99
N ALA A 141 -22.88 -13.64 -6.84
CA ALA A 141 -22.34 -14.97 -6.54
C ALA A 141 -23.42 -15.98 -6.09
N ASN A 142 -24.62 -15.48 -5.70
CA ASN A 142 -25.82 -16.28 -5.42
C ASN A 142 -26.78 -16.27 -6.61
#